data_9bcc5820bf67c06d48a4b30562eef470
#
_entry.id   9bcc5820bf67c06d48a4b30562eef470
#
_cell.length_a   1.000
_cell.length_b   1.000
_cell.length_c   1.000
_cell.angle_alpha   90.00
_cell.angle_beta   90.00
_cell.angle_gamma   90.00
#
_symmetry.space_group_name_H-M   'P 1'
#
loop_
_entity.id
_entity.type
_entity.pdbx_description
1 polymer ?
#
loop_
_entity_poly.entity_id
_entity_poly.type
_entity_poly.pdbx_seq_one_letter_code
_entity_poly.pdbx_strand_id
1 'polypeptide(L)'
;GGRFSELCPVGLLPAAVVGIDIGELLAGAAYMDRISMNKNMYKNPALMNAVLQDIAMKKGKNISVMMPYADSLKYFADWYCQIWAESLGKEVDNNGVTVNAGQTPVKALGVTDQHSQVQLYTEGPYDKVVTFIAIGKYRSWVTIPEGCKDIPDVNFLCGHSLNELINAERSATEYALTAKKRMNHTIYMPEVN
;
A
#
# COMPACT_ATOMS: atom_id res chain seq x y z
N GLY A 1 -8.06 -2.08 -21.19
CA GLY A 1 -8.82 -1.05 -20.49
C GLY A 1 -7.90 0.00 -19.91
N GLY A 2 -8.39 1.23 -19.66
CA GLY A 2 -7.60 2.37 -19.21
C GLY A 2 -6.77 2.11 -17.96
N ARG A 3 -7.36 1.44 -16.95
CA ARG A 3 -6.72 1.15 -15.66
C ARG A 3 -5.52 0.20 -15.70
N PHE A 4 -5.24 -0.42 -16.87
CA PHE A 4 -4.10 -1.31 -17.10
C PHE A 4 -3.19 -0.80 -18.22
N SER A 5 -3.21 0.49 -18.51
CA SER A 5 -2.51 1.05 -19.66
C SER A 5 -1.27 1.89 -19.30
N GLU A 6 -0.85 1.87 -18.05
CA GLU A 6 0.32 2.62 -17.55
C GLU A 6 1.61 2.23 -18.29
N LEU A 7 1.75 0.95 -18.66
CA LEU A 7 2.89 0.41 -19.40
C LEU A 7 2.70 0.42 -20.94
N CYS A 8 1.65 1.12 -21.42
CA CYS A 8 1.42 1.39 -22.84
C CYS A 8 1.82 2.83 -23.18
N PRO A 9 1.81 3.24 -24.46
CA PRO A 9 2.19 4.60 -24.85
C PRO A 9 1.45 5.71 -24.09
N VAL A 10 0.21 5.46 -23.62
CA VAL A 10 -0.58 6.43 -22.86
C VAL A 10 0.04 6.79 -21.50
N GLY A 11 0.71 5.86 -20.85
CA GLY A 11 1.45 6.09 -19.62
C GLY A 11 2.94 6.36 -19.85
N LEU A 12 3.57 5.66 -20.80
CA LEU A 12 5.01 5.79 -21.07
C LEU A 12 5.39 7.13 -21.69
N LEU A 13 4.53 7.71 -22.55
CA LEU A 13 4.83 9.01 -23.15
C LEU A 13 4.93 10.14 -22.13
N PRO A 14 3.94 10.37 -21.25
CA PRO A 14 4.06 11.38 -20.21
C PRO A 14 5.20 11.08 -19.22
N ALA A 15 5.44 9.80 -18.88
CA ALA A 15 6.56 9.40 -18.04
C ALA A 15 7.91 9.85 -18.66
N ALA A 16 8.12 9.58 -19.94
CA ALA A 16 9.31 10.02 -20.67
C ALA A 16 9.45 11.55 -20.72
N VAL A 17 8.34 12.27 -20.92
CA VAL A 17 8.35 13.74 -20.98
C VAL A 17 8.79 14.37 -19.65
N VAL A 18 8.43 13.77 -18.51
CA VAL A 18 8.86 14.24 -17.18
C VAL A 18 10.20 13.65 -16.72
N GLY A 19 10.89 12.91 -17.60
CA GLY A 19 12.24 12.40 -17.35
C GLY A 19 12.31 11.08 -16.58
N ILE A 20 11.21 10.34 -16.47
CA ILE A 20 11.22 8.98 -15.91
C ILE A 20 11.88 8.03 -16.93
N ASP A 21 12.81 7.20 -16.45
CA ASP A 21 13.40 6.16 -17.28
C ASP A 21 12.38 5.06 -17.58
N ILE A 22 11.80 5.10 -18.78
CA ILE A 22 10.81 4.13 -19.23
C ILE A 22 11.40 2.72 -19.44
N GLY A 23 12.71 2.62 -19.66
CA GLY A 23 13.41 1.34 -19.75
C GLY A 23 13.43 0.63 -18.40
N GLU A 24 13.82 1.34 -17.34
CA GLU A 24 13.81 0.83 -15.97
C GLU A 24 12.37 0.52 -15.50
N LEU A 25 11.39 1.36 -15.84
CA LEU A 25 9.98 1.10 -15.53
C LEU A 25 9.50 -0.22 -16.16
N LEU A 26 9.80 -0.45 -17.44
CA LEU A 26 9.46 -1.68 -18.14
C LEU A 26 10.26 -2.89 -17.63
N ALA A 27 11.51 -2.70 -17.21
CA ALA A 27 12.33 -3.75 -16.60
C ALA A 27 11.74 -4.21 -15.27
N GLY A 28 11.26 -3.28 -14.44
CA GLY A 28 10.53 -3.58 -13.21
C GLY A 28 9.26 -4.39 -13.46
N ALA A 29 8.47 -4.01 -14.47
CA ALA A 29 7.28 -4.76 -14.88
C ALA A 29 7.63 -6.18 -15.36
N ALA A 30 8.65 -6.33 -16.18
CA ALA A 30 9.12 -7.64 -16.65
C ALA A 30 9.65 -8.53 -15.50
N TYR A 31 10.28 -7.92 -14.50
CA TYR A 31 10.69 -8.62 -13.28
C TYR A 31 9.47 -9.17 -12.53
N MET A 32 8.44 -8.33 -12.31
CA MET A 32 7.21 -8.76 -11.63
C MET A 32 6.45 -9.81 -12.42
N ASP A 33 6.37 -9.70 -13.74
CA ASP A 33 5.76 -10.71 -14.61
C ASP A 33 6.44 -12.08 -14.39
N ARG A 34 7.76 -12.14 -14.45
CA ARG A 34 8.55 -13.36 -14.27
C ARG A 34 8.30 -14.03 -12.92
N ILE A 35 8.32 -13.28 -11.80
CA ILE A 35 8.12 -13.87 -10.48
C ILE A 35 6.65 -14.26 -10.25
N SER A 36 5.71 -13.56 -10.89
CA SER A 36 4.28 -13.86 -10.81
C SER A 36 3.87 -15.11 -11.59
N MET A 37 4.74 -15.63 -12.46
CA MET A 37 4.54 -16.93 -13.10
C MET A 37 4.76 -18.14 -12.15
N ASN A 38 5.36 -17.90 -10.98
CA ASN A 38 5.60 -18.97 -10.03
C ASN A 38 4.30 -19.43 -9.36
N LYS A 39 3.99 -20.73 -9.47
CA LYS A 39 2.79 -21.32 -8.87
C LYS A 39 2.86 -21.50 -7.35
N ASN A 40 4.05 -21.42 -6.77
CA ASN A 40 4.23 -21.45 -5.32
C ASN A 40 3.95 -20.06 -4.74
N MET A 41 2.87 -19.92 -3.97
CA MET A 41 2.44 -18.64 -3.39
C MET A 41 3.50 -17.97 -2.50
N TYR A 42 4.37 -18.75 -1.83
CA TYR A 42 5.45 -18.21 -1.00
C TYR A 42 6.61 -17.61 -1.81
N LYS A 43 6.63 -17.83 -3.13
CA LYS A 43 7.60 -17.25 -4.07
C LYS A 43 6.94 -16.29 -5.07
N ASN A 44 5.66 -16.03 -4.90
CA ASN A 44 4.86 -15.18 -5.77
C ASN A 44 4.09 -14.16 -4.93
N PRO A 45 4.62 -12.94 -4.77
CA PRO A 45 3.99 -11.92 -3.92
C PRO A 45 2.61 -11.49 -4.41
N ALA A 46 2.37 -11.49 -5.73
CA ALA A 46 1.07 -11.17 -6.28
C ALA A 46 0.02 -12.23 -5.89
N LEU A 47 0.36 -13.52 -6.03
CA LEU A 47 -0.51 -14.62 -5.63
C LEU A 47 -0.72 -14.64 -4.12
N MET A 48 0.33 -14.38 -3.32
CA MET A 48 0.21 -14.28 -1.87
C MET A 48 -0.76 -13.17 -1.47
N ASN A 49 -0.61 -11.98 -2.06
CA ASN A 49 -1.54 -10.88 -1.78
C ASN A 49 -2.99 -11.25 -2.16
N ALA A 50 -3.19 -11.86 -3.33
CA ALA A 50 -4.52 -12.29 -3.75
C ALA A 50 -5.15 -13.30 -2.77
N VAL A 51 -4.39 -14.27 -2.29
CA VAL A 51 -4.85 -15.27 -1.31
C VAL A 51 -5.20 -14.60 0.03
N LEU A 52 -4.37 -13.67 0.51
CA LEU A 52 -4.64 -12.95 1.77
C LEU A 52 -5.92 -12.11 1.67
N GLN A 53 -6.14 -11.44 0.55
CA GLN A 53 -7.34 -10.65 0.32
C GLN A 53 -8.59 -11.55 0.18
N ASP A 54 -8.51 -12.67 -0.52
CA ASP A 54 -9.61 -13.64 -0.63
C ASP A 54 -10.00 -14.22 0.74
N ILE A 55 -9.01 -14.60 1.55
CA ILE A 55 -9.24 -15.06 2.93
C ILE A 55 -9.91 -13.95 3.77
N ALA A 56 -9.45 -12.71 3.64
CA ALA A 56 -10.03 -11.58 4.34
C ALA A 56 -11.50 -11.37 3.95
N MET A 57 -11.79 -11.38 2.65
CA MET A 57 -13.15 -11.22 2.11
C MET A 57 -14.06 -12.35 2.61
N LYS A 58 -13.64 -13.61 2.56
CA LYS A 58 -14.38 -14.77 3.09
C LYS A 58 -14.63 -14.68 4.60
N LYS A 59 -13.81 -13.93 5.33
CA LYS A 59 -13.99 -13.61 6.75
C LYS A 59 -14.78 -12.32 6.99
N GLY A 60 -15.47 -11.80 5.98
CA GLY A 60 -16.34 -10.61 6.10
C GLY A 60 -15.56 -9.28 6.13
N LYS A 61 -14.30 -9.25 5.65
CA LYS A 61 -13.54 -8.01 5.49
C LYS A 61 -13.88 -7.40 4.13
N ASN A 62 -14.99 -6.69 4.08
CA ASN A 62 -15.55 -6.14 2.85
C ASN A 62 -14.91 -4.79 2.42
N ILE A 63 -13.92 -4.32 3.19
CA ILE A 63 -13.17 -3.10 2.91
C ILE A 63 -11.70 -3.44 2.83
N SER A 64 -11.07 -3.08 1.71
CA SER A 64 -9.63 -3.24 1.50
C SER A 64 -8.96 -1.86 1.51
N VAL A 65 -8.14 -1.61 2.54
CA VAL A 65 -7.43 -0.35 2.72
C VAL A 65 -6.02 -0.47 2.16
N MET A 66 -5.61 0.46 1.30
CA MET A 66 -4.23 0.60 0.82
C MET A 66 -3.59 1.82 1.50
N MET A 67 -2.53 1.57 2.28
CA MET A 67 -1.88 2.61 3.10
C MET A 67 -0.36 2.66 2.87
N PRO A 68 0.11 3.35 1.82
CA PRO A 68 1.53 3.57 1.60
C PRO A 68 2.12 4.58 2.57
N TYR A 69 3.38 4.37 2.97
CA TYR A 69 4.15 5.27 3.81
C TYR A 69 5.20 6.03 3.00
N ALA A 70 4.75 6.67 1.94
CA ALA A 70 5.51 7.63 1.14
C ALA A 70 4.55 8.53 0.36
N ASP A 71 4.75 9.84 0.40
CA ASP A 71 3.92 10.81 -0.32
C ASP A 71 3.94 10.59 -1.85
N SER A 72 5.07 10.14 -2.38
CA SER A 72 5.20 9.78 -3.81
C SER A 72 4.27 8.64 -4.24
N LEU A 73 3.78 7.83 -3.30
CA LEU A 73 2.83 6.75 -3.56
C LEU A 73 1.37 7.13 -3.28
N LYS A 74 1.08 8.39 -2.98
CA LYS A 74 -0.29 8.86 -2.72
C LYS A 74 -1.24 8.47 -3.86
N TYR A 75 -0.89 8.82 -5.09
CA TYR A 75 -1.71 8.52 -6.25
C TYR A 75 -1.68 7.05 -6.68
N PHE A 76 -0.70 6.28 -6.20
CA PHE A 76 -0.73 4.82 -6.32
C PHE A 76 -1.91 4.23 -5.55
N ALA A 77 -2.21 4.74 -4.37
CA ALA A 77 -3.40 4.32 -3.62
C ALA A 77 -4.72 4.72 -4.32
N ASP A 78 -4.77 5.86 -5.01
CA ASP A 78 -5.91 6.24 -5.86
C ASP A 78 -6.09 5.27 -7.02
N TRP A 79 -5.01 4.94 -7.73
CA TRP A 79 -5.02 3.96 -8.81
C TRP A 79 -5.42 2.56 -8.32
N TYR A 80 -4.92 2.14 -7.15
CA TYR A 80 -5.36 0.90 -6.51
C TYR A 80 -6.88 0.86 -6.31
N CYS A 81 -7.49 1.95 -5.83
CA CYS A 81 -8.94 2.01 -5.65
C CYS A 81 -9.68 1.75 -6.97
N GLN A 82 -9.22 2.35 -8.07
CA GLN A 82 -9.84 2.13 -9.38
C GLN A 82 -9.68 0.68 -9.85
N ILE A 83 -8.46 0.15 -9.87
CA ILE A 83 -8.24 -1.22 -10.37
C ILE A 83 -8.95 -2.27 -9.54
N TRP A 84 -9.02 -2.06 -8.22
CA TRP A 84 -9.67 -2.98 -7.28
C TRP A 84 -11.18 -3.00 -7.49
N ALA A 85 -11.82 -1.83 -7.47
CA ALA A 85 -13.26 -1.68 -7.62
C ALA A 85 -13.76 -2.22 -8.96
N GLU A 86 -13.18 -1.72 -10.08
CA GLU A 86 -13.62 -2.11 -11.43
C GLU A 86 -13.29 -3.57 -11.78
N SER A 87 -12.24 -4.15 -11.19
CA SER A 87 -11.85 -5.52 -11.50
C SER A 87 -12.61 -6.56 -10.69
N LEU A 88 -12.92 -6.28 -9.41
CA LEU A 88 -13.51 -7.25 -8.48
C LEU A 88 -15.02 -7.09 -8.28
N GLY A 89 -15.59 -5.93 -8.57
CA GLY A 89 -17.04 -5.73 -8.52
C GLY A 89 -17.72 -6.59 -9.59
N LYS A 90 -18.47 -7.63 -9.16
CA LYS A 90 -19.17 -8.57 -10.06
C LYS A 90 -20.56 -8.85 -9.55
N GLU A 91 -21.55 -8.69 -10.43
CA GLU A 91 -22.94 -9.04 -10.16
C GLU A 91 -23.14 -10.56 -10.12
N VAL A 92 -22.53 -11.27 -11.07
CA VAL A 92 -22.71 -12.72 -11.22
C VAL A 92 -21.36 -13.47 -11.21
N ASP A 93 -21.40 -14.72 -10.80
CA ASP A 93 -20.29 -15.66 -10.91
C ASP A 93 -20.17 -16.27 -12.32
N ASN A 94 -19.20 -17.16 -12.51
CA ASN A 94 -18.97 -17.82 -13.80
C ASN A 94 -20.13 -18.76 -14.24
N ASN A 95 -21.06 -19.08 -13.35
CA ASN A 95 -22.24 -19.91 -13.64
C ASN A 95 -23.48 -19.04 -13.86
N GLY A 96 -23.39 -17.73 -13.82
CA GLY A 96 -24.49 -16.78 -13.97
C GLY A 96 -25.33 -16.58 -12.70
N VAL A 97 -24.88 -17.09 -11.55
CA VAL A 97 -25.56 -16.90 -10.27
C VAL A 97 -25.23 -15.52 -9.72
N THR A 98 -26.26 -14.79 -9.28
CA THR A 98 -26.08 -13.46 -8.66
C THR A 98 -25.34 -13.58 -7.32
N VAL A 99 -24.16 -12.92 -7.22
CA VAL A 99 -23.26 -12.95 -6.04
C VAL A 99 -22.97 -11.56 -5.49
N ASN A 100 -23.07 -10.50 -6.30
CA ASN A 100 -22.73 -9.11 -5.91
C ASN A 100 -21.39 -9.04 -5.16
N ALA A 101 -20.35 -9.68 -5.71
CA ALA A 101 -19.04 -9.82 -5.10
C ALA A 101 -18.18 -8.56 -5.26
N GLY A 102 -17.23 -8.37 -4.35
CA GLY A 102 -16.23 -7.31 -4.35
C GLY A 102 -15.98 -6.74 -2.96
N GLN A 103 -14.84 -6.08 -2.81
CA GLN A 103 -14.50 -5.29 -1.62
C GLN A 103 -14.52 -3.81 -1.99
N THR A 104 -14.94 -2.96 -1.07
CA THR A 104 -14.81 -1.52 -1.20
C THR A 104 -13.34 -1.14 -0.96
N PRO A 105 -12.63 -0.60 -1.95
CA PRO A 105 -11.28 -0.11 -1.73
C PRO A 105 -11.30 1.25 -1.03
N VAL A 106 -10.38 1.44 -0.10
CA VAL A 106 -10.16 2.71 0.60
C VAL A 106 -8.69 3.06 0.50
N LYS A 107 -8.41 4.31 0.13
CA LYS A 107 -7.06 4.87 0.17
C LYS A 107 -6.80 5.52 1.51
N ALA A 108 -5.59 5.36 2.00
CA ALA A 108 -5.05 6.07 3.15
C ALA A 108 -3.59 6.42 2.87
N LEU A 109 -3.04 7.40 3.56
CA LEU A 109 -1.65 7.80 3.44
C LEU A 109 -0.99 7.82 4.83
N GLY A 110 0.03 7.02 5.03
CA GLY A 110 0.87 7.12 6.21
C GLY A 110 1.88 8.29 6.04
N VAL A 111 2.04 9.15 7.04
CA VAL A 111 1.45 9.06 8.40
C VAL A 111 0.15 9.86 8.54
N THR A 112 -0.18 10.70 7.54
CA THR A 112 -1.28 11.67 7.59
C THR A 112 -2.60 11.05 8.06
N ASP A 113 -2.96 9.92 7.46
CA ASP A 113 -4.25 9.28 7.76
C ASP A 113 -4.24 8.39 9.00
N GLN A 114 -3.13 8.30 9.72
CA GLN A 114 -3.15 7.77 11.09
C GLN A 114 -4.04 8.63 11.98
N HIS A 115 -4.00 9.95 11.79
CA HIS A 115 -4.76 10.90 12.59
C HIS A 115 -6.23 11.03 12.15
N SER A 116 -6.58 10.59 10.97
CA SER A 116 -7.95 10.72 10.42
C SER A 116 -8.72 9.40 10.42
N GLN A 117 -8.07 8.24 10.27
CA GLN A 117 -8.74 6.98 9.95
C GLN A 117 -8.39 5.82 10.89
N VAL A 118 -7.20 5.79 11.50
CA VAL A 118 -6.71 4.61 12.26
C VAL A 118 -7.55 4.32 13.50
N GLN A 119 -8.15 5.33 14.13
CA GLN A 119 -9.10 5.12 15.23
C GLN A 119 -10.25 4.19 14.80
N LEU A 120 -10.85 4.44 13.62
CA LEU A 120 -11.90 3.60 13.06
C LEU A 120 -11.39 2.19 12.71
N TYR A 121 -10.14 2.08 12.25
CA TYR A 121 -9.56 0.79 11.88
C TYR A 121 -9.27 -0.09 13.10
N THR A 122 -8.89 0.52 14.21
CA THR A 122 -8.59 -0.18 15.46
C THR A 122 -9.82 -0.53 16.28
N GLU A 123 -10.77 0.38 16.41
CA GLU A 123 -11.87 0.24 17.37
C GLU A 123 -13.27 0.14 16.73
N GLY A 124 -13.38 0.50 15.46
CA GLY A 124 -14.62 0.42 14.71
C GLY A 124 -14.98 -1.01 14.26
N PRO A 125 -15.94 -1.15 13.33
CA PRO A 125 -16.37 -2.45 12.81
C PRO A 125 -15.19 -3.25 12.25
N TYR A 126 -15.19 -4.55 12.53
CA TYR A 126 -14.14 -5.46 12.07
C TYR A 126 -14.45 -5.99 10.65
N ASP A 127 -14.53 -5.09 9.71
CA ASP A 127 -14.90 -5.29 8.31
C ASP A 127 -13.79 -4.94 7.32
N LYS A 128 -12.59 -4.64 7.83
CA LYS A 128 -11.46 -4.14 7.03
C LYS A 128 -10.25 -5.06 7.09
N VAL A 129 -9.49 -5.07 6.00
CA VAL A 129 -8.09 -5.53 5.93
C VAL A 129 -7.22 -4.38 5.49
N VAL A 130 -6.10 -4.14 6.17
CA VAL A 130 -5.18 -3.04 5.86
C VAL A 130 -3.93 -3.58 5.21
N THR A 131 -3.60 -3.07 4.03
CA THR A 131 -2.35 -3.33 3.31
C THR A 131 -1.43 -2.14 3.47
N PHE A 132 -0.37 -2.30 4.25
CA PHE A 132 0.70 -1.30 4.34
C PHE A 132 1.66 -1.44 3.17
N ILE A 133 2.18 -0.32 2.66
CA ILE A 133 3.38 -0.32 1.81
C ILE A 133 4.52 0.31 2.60
N ALA A 134 5.50 -0.53 2.96
CA ALA A 134 6.71 -0.13 3.66
C ALA A 134 7.83 0.16 2.67
N ILE A 135 8.61 1.19 2.92
CA ILE A 135 9.73 1.62 2.07
C ILE A 135 11.04 1.40 2.82
N GLY A 136 11.95 0.64 2.22
CA GLY A 136 13.29 0.39 2.78
C GLY A 136 14.20 1.60 2.65
N LYS A 137 14.25 2.19 1.46
CA LYS A 137 15.10 3.37 1.17
C LYS A 137 14.27 4.46 0.52
N TYR A 138 14.23 5.59 1.16
CA TYR A 138 13.59 6.79 0.61
C TYR A 138 14.55 7.55 -0.31
N ARG A 139 14.01 8.35 -1.20
CA ARG A 139 14.77 9.17 -2.16
C ARG A 139 15.71 10.17 -1.49
N SER A 140 15.32 10.67 -0.32
CA SER A 140 16.10 11.66 0.43
C SER A 140 16.27 11.22 1.88
N TRP A 141 17.40 11.56 2.47
CA TRP A 141 17.68 11.39 3.88
C TRP A 141 17.69 12.76 4.56
N VAL A 142 16.82 12.98 5.50
CA VAL A 142 16.70 14.25 6.23
C VAL A 142 16.86 13.99 7.72
N THR A 143 17.94 14.50 8.29
CA THR A 143 18.18 14.41 9.74
C THR A 143 17.51 15.58 10.46
N ILE A 144 16.84 15.30 11.56
CA ILE A 144 16.27 16.31 12.44
C ILE A 144 17.43 16.99 13.15
N PRO A 145 17.61 18.32 12.99
CA PRO A 145 18.78 19.01 13.53
C PRO A 145 18.76 19.03 15.07
N GLU A 146 19.93 19.13 15.66
CA GLU A 146 20.08 19.42 17.08
C GLU A 146 19.41 20.75 17.44
N GLY A 147 18.55 20.73 18.46
CA GLY A 147 17.81 21.91 18.88
C GLY A 147 16.85 21.56 20.02
N CYS A 148 16.14 22.56 20.51
CA CYS A 148 15.07 22.35 21.50
C CYS A 148 15.50 21.51 22.72
N LYS A 149 16.76 21.64 23.18
CA LYS A 149 17.34 20.84 24.28
C LYS A 149 16.58 21.02 25.58
N ASP A 150 15.94 22.16 25.73
CA ASP A 150 15.16 22.52 26.92
C ASP A 150 13.70 22.04 26.85
N ILE A 151 13.30 21.33 25.76
CA ILE A 151 11.97 20.79 25.55
C ILE A 151 12.06 19.28 25.47
N PRO A 152 11.93 18.52 26.57
CA PRO A 152 12.09 17.07 26.59
C PRO A 152 11.16 16.33 25.61
N ASP A 153 9.93 16.82 25.44
CA ASP A 153 8.90 16.24 24.56
C ASP A 153 9.24 16.31 23.05
N VAL A 154 10.28 17.05 22.68
CA VAL A 154 10.73 17.22 21.30
C VAL A 154 12.19 16.81 21.13
N ASN A 155 13.00 17.01 22.18
CA ASN A 155 14.45 16.78 22.13
C ASN A 155 14.82 15.34 21.75
N PHE A 156 14.00 14.35 22.13
CA PHE A 156 14.26 12.94 21.79
C PHE A 156 14.25 12.66 20.28
N LEU A 157 13.66 13.54 19.46
CA LEU A 157 13.66 13.43 18.00
C LEU A 157 14.98 13.91 17.36
N CYS A 158 15.75 14.73 18.08
CA CYS A 158 16.98 15.32 17.55
C CYS A 158 18.03 14.26 17.25
N GLY A 159 18.71 14.39 16.12
CA GLY A 159 19.69 13.43 15.63
C GLY A 159 19.11 12.23 14.90
N HIS A 160 17.82 11.95 15.04
CA HIS A 160 17.13 10.95 14.23
C HIS A 160 16.77 11.51 12.83
N SER A 161 16.52 10.61 11.88
CA SER A 161 16.05 11.03 10.55
C SER A 161 14.54 10.97 10.45
N LEU A 162 13.97 11.78 9.55
CA LEU A 162 12.55 11.66 9.17
C LEU A 162 12.23 10.28 8.60
N ASN A 163 13.20 9.62 7.99
CA ASN A 163 13.08 8.27 7.44
C ASN A 163 12.91 7.22 8.55
N GLU A 164 13.66 7.35 9.65
CA GLU A 164 13.47 6.51 10.85
C GLU A 164 12.11 6.77 11.48
N LEU A 165 11.72 8.02 11.61
CA LEU A 165 10.45 8.41 12.21
C LEU A 165 9.26 7.82 11.45
N ILE A 166 9.17 8.01 10.13
CA ILE A 166 8.06 7.47 9.33
C ILE A 166 7.98 5.94 9.37
N ASN A 167 9.15 5.25 9.41
CA ASN A 167 9.19 3.80 9.55
C ASN A 167 8.80 3.33 10.95
N ALA A 168 9.16 4.07 11.99
CA ALA A 168 8.75 3.79 13.37
C ALA A 168 7.23 3.93 13.53
N GLU A 169 6.64 4.99 12.99
CA GLU A 169 5.19 5.22 13.01
C GLU A 169 4.43 4.15 12.24
N ARG A 170 4.93 3.73 11.05
CA ARG A 170 4.35 2.60 10.32
C ARG A 170 4.37 1.33 11.16
N SER A 171 5.51 1.00 11.73
CA SER A 171 5.67 -0.22 12.54
C SER A 171 4.79 -0.21 13.78
N ALA A 172 4.67 0.93 14.44
CA ALA A 172 3.79 1.10 15.60
C ALA A 172 2.31 0.92 15.22
N THR A 173 1.88 1.46 14.08
CA THR A 173 0.51 1.32 13.58
C THR A 173 0.20 -0.13 13.20
N GLU A 174 1.11 -0.80 12.50
CA GLU A 174 1.01 -2.23 12.18
C GLU A 174 0.91 -3.08 13.45
N TYR A 175 1.76 -2.81 14.43
CA TYR A 175 1.72 -3.48 15.74
C TYR A 175 0.40 -3.25 16.47
N ALA A 176 -0.08 -2.02 16.53
CA ALA A 176 -1.34 -1.66 17.20
C ALA A 176 -2.54 -2.40 16.59
N LEU A 177 -2.63 -2.44 15.24
CA LEU A 177 -3.67 -3.20 14.55
C LEU A 177 -3.55 -4.71 14.83
N THR A 178 -2.35 -5.26 14.80
CA THR A 178 -2.08 -6.68 15.06
C THR A 178 -2.44 -7.05 16.50
N ALA A 179 -2.06 -6.23 17.48
CA ALA A 179 -2.39 -6.43 18.89
C ALA A 179 -3.91 -6.44 19.13
N LYS A 180 -4.65 -5.63 18.37
CA LYS A 180 -6.13 -5.61 18.35
C LYS A 180 -6.73 -6.68 17.46
N LYS A 181 -5.94 -7.62 16.93
CA LYS A 181 -6.35 -8.71 16.02
C LYS A 181 -7.02 -8.20 14.75
N ARG A 182 -6.70 -6.99 14.30
CA ARG A 182 -7.17 -6.41 13.04
C ARG A 182 -6.33 -6.97 11.89
N MET A 183 -6.99 -7.52 10.87
CA MET A 183 -6.28 -8.11 9.74
C MET A 183 -5.48 -7.05 9.00
N ASN A 184 -4.20 -7.29 8.88
CA ASN A 184 -3.30 -6.44 8.12
C ASN A 184 -2.15 -7.26 7.54
N HIS A 185 -1.47 -6.72 6.54
CA HIS A 185 -0.22 -7.25 6.01
C HIS A 185 0.58 -6.12 5.37
N THR A 186 1.87 -6.35 5.16
CA THR A 186 2.78 -5.35 4.62
C THR A 186 3.41 -5.83 3.32
N ILE A 187 3.34 -4.98 2.30
CA ILE A 187 4.14 -5.09 1.08
C ILE A 187 5.40 -4.26 1.29
N TYR A 188 6.55 -4.90 1.24
CA TYR A 188 7.84 -4.22 1.39
C TYR A 188 8.42 -3.86 0.03
N MET A 189 8.64 -2.59 -0.22
CA MET A 189 9.37 -2.09 -1.38
C MET A 189 10.79 -1.71 -0.95
N PRO A 190 11.84 -2.24 -1.62
CA PRO A 190 13.22 -1.93 -1.27
C PRO A 190 13.51 -0.43 -1.33
N GLU A 191 13.01 0.24 -2.36
CA GLU A 191 13.14 1.69 -2.52
C GLU A 191 12.02 2.27 -3.41
N VAL A 192 11.86 3.58 -3.36
CA VAL A 192 11.03 4.38 -4.28
C VAL A 192 11.96 5.38 -4.96
N ASN A 193 12.17 5.23 -6.24
CA ASN A 193 13.09 6.04 -7.09
C ASN A 193 12.40 6.57 -8.34
#